data_1fc0cedec94908bd18bac5935af93627
#
_entry.id   1fc0cedec94908bd18bac5935af93627
#
_cell.length_a   1.000
_cell.length_b   1.000
_cell.length_c   1.000
_cell.angle_alpha   90.00
_cell.angle_beta   90.00
_cell.angle_gamma   90.00
#
_symmetry.space_group_name_H-M   'P 1'
#
loop_
_entity.id
_entity.type
_entity.pdbx_description
1 polymer ?
#
loop_
_entity_poly.entity_id
_entity_poly.type
_entity_poly.pdbx_seq_one_letter_code
_entity_poly.pdbx_strand_id
1 'polypeptide(L)'
;MNPKLNRLAAAAKLAAAMSAGAFLLSACNNDDEPEPNTLPANITQQGMTSYPAAAPAAGNTAATQDLLTAGLGRTGLGLATAPAYADPLNPTALELRRNGIYANYRALVDPTISGGYGSLYGPNVDVAGTASSSEGLVPGREYVATLDDGSGNKRVVMAVQIPDSFNTAAPCLVLGPSSGSRGVYGAIGSASEWGLKRGCAVALTDAGKGVGLYDLSDDTVNRIDGTRATRAAAGGLNFFAANITDAARTAYNALFPNRLALKQVHSQLNPEKDWGNDTLAAARYALFALNDRYGSVDVPAPFNAGNTLVIAGSVSNGGAAVLRAAEQDSSGLIDGVVASEPVAEMPTAASAAQGW
;
A
#
# COMPACT_ATOMS: atom_id res chain seq x y z
N MET A 1 -1.15 24.71 16.17
CA MET A 1 -0.54 24.41 17.48
C MET A 1 -1.01 23.03 17.91
N ASN A 2 -0.12 22.07 17.99
CA ASN A 2 -0.40 20.64 18.17
C ASN A 2 -0.84 20.36 19.63
N PRO A 3 -2.01 19.73 19.88
CA PRO A 3 -2.50 19.45 21.25
C PRO A 3 -1.65 18.46 22.05
N LYS A 4 -0.67 17.79 21.44
CA LYS A 4 0.25 16.86 22.13
C LYS A 4 1.30 17.57 23.02
N LEU A 5 1.46 18.90 22.97
CA LEU A 5 2.44 19.66 23.78
C LEU A 5 1.94 20.14 25.15
N ASN A 6 0.66 19.97 25.47
CA ASN A 6 0.08 20.51 26.71
C ASN A 6 -0.20 19.48 27.82
N ARG A 7 0.36 18.29 27.81
CA ARG A 7 0.12 17.28 28.88
C ARG A 7 1.21 17.22 29.97
N LEU A 8 2.11 18.17 30.05
CA LEU A 8 3.18 18.20 31.09
C LEU A 8 2.96 19.17 32.23
N ALA A 9 1.80 19.78 32.39
CA ALA A 9 1.59 20.74 33.46
C ALA A 9 0.17 20.63 34.07
N ALA A 10 -0.12 19.56 34.81
CA ALA A 10 -1.21 19.59 35.85
C ALA A 10 -1.07 18.41 36.81
N ALA A 11 -0.08 18.48 37.68
CA ALA A 11 -0.09 17.71 38.92
C ALA A 11 0.13 18.70 40.07
N ALA A 12 -0.95 19.11 40.73
CA ALA A 12 -0.98 19.44 42.15
C ALA A 12 -2.34 20.06 42.56
N LYS A 13 -2.84 19.55 43.69
CA LYS A 13 -3.93 20.03 44.58
C LYS A 13 -5.32 19.45 44.26
N LEU A 14 -5.99 18.72 45.18
CA LEU A 14 -6.31 19.02 46.55
C LEU A 14 -6.85 17.77 47.30
N ALA A 15 -6.55 17.66 48.55
CA ALA A 15 -7.02 16.66 49.51
C ALA A 15 -8.39 17.01 50.13
N ALA A 16 -9.04 15.94 50.64
CA ALA A 16 -10.01 15.88 51.71
C ALA A 16 -11.49 16.22 51.47
N ALA A 17 -12.32 15.13 51.47
CA ALA A 17 -13.51 15.07 52.31
C ALA A 17 -13.90 13.60 52.53
N MET A 18 -13.81 13.08 53.73
CA MET A 18 -14.35 11.79 54.16
C MET A 18 -15.87 11.87 54.27
N SER A 19 -16.58 10.91 53.71
CA SER A 19 -17.87 10.46 54.25
C SER A 19 -18.03 8.97 53.97
N ALA A 20 -18.29 8.24 55.05
CA ALA A 20 -18.45 6.79 55.09
C ALA A 20 -19.68 6.35 54.27
N GLY A 21 -19.50 5.38 53.37
CA GLY A 21 -20.59 4.72 52.67
C GLY A 21 -20.10 3.36 52.17
N ALA A 22 -20.79 2.33 52.62
CA ALA A 22 -20.67 0.90 52.39
C ALA A 22 -19.73 0.43 51.25
N PHE A 23 -18.69 -0.32 51.60
CA PHE A 23 -17.88 -1.14 50.70
C PHE A 23 -18.76 -2.22 50.08
N LEU A 24 -19.22 -2.01 48.86
CA LEU A 24 -19.52 -3.06 47.94
C LEU A 24 -18.19 -3.35 47.23
N LEU A 25 -17.55 -4.46 47.62
CA LEU A 25 -16.46 -5.07 46.86
C LEU A 25 -17.04 -5.56 45.54
N SER A 26 -17.15 -4.68 44.56
CA SER A 26 -17.12 -5.13 43.15
C SER A 26 -15.70 -5.54 42.90
N ALA A 27 -15.45 -6.84 42.87
CA ALA A 27 -14.27 -7.38 42.26
C ALA A 27 -14.26 -6.88 40.81
N CYS A 28 -13.43 -5.89 40.48
CA CYS A 28 -13.03 -5.63 39.12
C CYS A 28 -12.17 -6.82 38.70
N ASN A 29 -12.78 -7.81 38.09
CA ASN A 29 -12.05 -8.68 37.18
C ASN A 29 -11.70 -7.78 35.98
N ASN A 30 -10.62 -7.05 36.08
CA ASN A 30 -9.90 -6.53 34.92
C ASN A 30 -9.03 -7.69 34.43
N ASP A 31 -9.64 -8.70 33.88
CA ASP A 31 -8.98 -9.54 32.90
C ASP A 31 -8.95 -8.70 31.61
N ASP A 32 -8.06 -7.70 31.57
CA ASP A 32 -7.69 -6.98 30.34
C ASP A 32 -6.94 -7.99 29.47
N GLU A 33 -7.69 -8.89 28.83
CA GLU A 33 -7.10 -9.69 27.74
C GLU A 33 -6.57 -8.70 26.70
N PRO A 34 -5.33 -8.89 26.23
CA PRO A 34 -4.76 -8.00 25.24
C PRO A 34 -5.62 -7.97 23.98
N GLU A 35 -5.91 -6.77 23.47
CA GLU A 35 -6.70 -6.60 22.25
C GLU A 35 -6.11 -7.37 21.09
N PRO A 36 -6.88 -8.24 20.43
CA PRO A 36 -6.38 -9.07 19.33
C PRO A 36 -6.00 -8.23 18.11
N ASN A 37 -4.98 -8.66 17.38
CA ASN A 37 -4.68 -8.07 16.09
C ASN A 37 -5.76 -8.44 15.07
N THR A 38 -6.68 -7.52 14.80
CA THR A 38 -7.85 -7.77 13.94
C THR A 38 -7.65 -7.18 12.55
N LEU A 39 -7.87 -8.01 11.51
CA LEU A 39 -7.87 -7.54 10.13
C LEU A 39 -8.97 -6.47 9.94
N PRO A 40 -8.64 -5.28 9.40
CA PRO A 40 -9.65 -4.27 9.14
C PRO A 40 -10.77 -4.77 8.21
N ALA A 41 -12.00 -4.30 8.47
CA ALA A 41 -13.18 -4.75 7.74
C ALA A 41 -13.05 -4.53 6.22
N ASN A 42 -13.73 -5.37 5.45
CA ASN A 42 -13.81 -5.30 3.98
C ASN A 42 -12.48 -5.55 3.25
N ILE A 43 -11.46 -6.05 3.96
CA ILE A 43 -10.19 -6.45 3.37
C ILE A 43 -10.20 -7.95 3.10
N THR A 44 -9.79 -8.32 1.88
CA THR A 44 -9.48 -9.70 1.48
C THR A 44 -7.98 -9.82 1.24
N GLN A 45 -7.30 -10.63 2.03
CA GLN A 45 -5.87 -10.87 1.90
C GLN A 45 -5.57 -11.89 0.79
N GLN A 46 -4.55 -11.61 -0.02
CA GLN A 46 -3.91 -12.63 -0.86
C GLN A 46 -2.94 -13.47 -0.04
N GLY A 47 -2.29 -12.86 0.94
CA GLY A 47 -1.32 -13.48 1.83
C GLY A 47 -0.02 -12.70 1.95
N MET A 48 0.95 -13.31 2.61
CA MET A 48 2.28 -12.77 2.85
C MET A 48 3.31 -13.54 2.04
N THR A 49 4.24 -12.81 1.40
CA THR A 49 5.40 -13.38 0.71
C THR A 49 6.68 -12.89 1.38
N SER A 50 7.60 -13.81 1.67
CA SER A 50 8.91 -13.49 2.21
C SER A 50 9.94 -13.42 1.09
N TYR A 51 10.73 -12.35 1.08
CA TYR A 51 11.83 -12.13 0.16
C TYR A 51 13.14 -12.14 0.95
N PRO A 52 13.88 -13.26 0.94
CA PRO A 52 15.08 -13.42 1.75
C PRO A 52 16.25 -12.58 1.21
N ALA A 53 17.22 -12.30 2.09
CA ALA A 53 18.43 -11.51 1.80
C ALA A 53 19.44 -12.18 0.84
N ALA A 54 19.08 -13.26 0.18
CA ALA A 54 20.00 -13.97 -0.71
C ALA A 54 20.35 -13.10 -1.93
N ALA A 55 21.65 -12.94 -2.18
CA ALA A 55 22.15 -12.33 -3.40
C ALA A 55 21.58 -13.04 -4.65
N PRO A 56 21.22 -12.30 -5.71
CA PRO A 56 20.74 -12.92 -6.93
C PRO A 56 21.82 -13.88 -7.47
N ALA A 57 21.44 -15.14 -7.64
CA ALA A 57 22.26 -16.02 -8.45
C ALA A 57 22.39 -15.43 -9.86
N ALA A 58 23.56 -15.54 -10.47
CA ALA A 58 23.78 -15.10 -11.84
C ALA A 58 22.70 -15.72 -12.75
N GLY A 59 21.83 -14.89 -13.35
CA GLY A 59 20.73 -15.37 -14.17
C GLY A 59 19.34 -14.84 -13.83
N ASN A 60 19.21 -13.99 -12.81
CA ASN A 60 17.97 -13.25 -12.51
C ASN A 60 16.68 -14.11 -12.48
N THR A 61 16.73 -15.24 -11.75
CA THR A 61 15.58 -16.16 -11.64
C THR A 61 14.54 -15.65 -10.64
N ALA A 62 13.32 -16.15 -10.73
CA ALA A 62 12.20 -15.81 -9.83
C ALA A 62 12.51 -15.99 -8.34
N ALA A 63 13.51 -16.80 -7.98
CA ALA A 63 13.92 -17.08 -6.61
C ALA A 63 14.63 -15.92 -5.89
N THR A 64 14.95 -14.83 -6.57
CA THR A 64 15.78 -13.72 -6.06
C THR A 64 15.05 -12.39 -6.10
N GLN A 65 13.84 -12.33 -5.54
CA GLN A 65 13.13 -11.06 -5.42
C GLN A 65 13.41 -10.37 -4.09
N ASP A 66 13.28 -9.05 -4.08
CA ASP A 66 13.34 -8.19 -2.91
C ASP A 66 12.15 -7.21 -2.88
N LEU A 67 12.04 -6.41 -1.84
CA LEU A 67 10.93 -5.48 -1.67
C LEU A 67 10.98 -4.31 -2.65
N LEU A 68 12.17 -3.75 -2.93
CA LEU A 68 12.32 -2.51 -3.69
C LEU A 68 12.49 -2.73 -5.19
N THR A 69 13.29 -3.73 -5.58
CA THR A 69 13.72 -3.89 -6.97
C THR A 69 13.19 -5.14 -7.64
N ALA A 70 12.46 -6.00 -6.91
CA ALA A 70 12.03 -7.33 -7.36
C ALA A 70 13.19 -8.19 -7.89
N GLY A 71 14.37 -8.08 -7.27
CA GLY A 71 15.57 -8.81 -7.64
C GLY A 71 16.32 -8.22 -8.83
N LEU A 72 15.87 -7.13 -9.42
CA LEU A 72 16.56 -6.46 -10.53
C LEU A 72 17.82 -5.74 -10.06
N GLY A 73 17.80 -5.23 -8.84
CA GLY A 73 18.85 -4.38 -8.32
C GLY A 73 19.03 -3.08 -9.12
N ARG A 74 20.04 -2.31 -8.74
CA ARG A 74 20.44 -1.11 -9.48
C ARG A 74 20.67 -1.40 -10.97
N THR A 75 21.41 -2.46 -11.26
CA THR A 75 21.79 -2.81 -12.64
C THR A 75 20.57 -3.15 -13.48
N GLY A 76 19.67 -4.02 -13.01
CA GLY A 76 18.49 -4.44 -13.78
C GLY A 76 17.46 -3.32 -13.96
N LEU A 77 17.26 -2.45 -12.94
CA LEU A 77 16.43 -1.27 -13.09
C LEU A 77 16.99 -0.24 -14.07
N GLY A 78 18.34 -0.19 -14.24
CA GLY A 78 19.02 0.68 -15.19
C GLY A 78 18.91 0.23 -16.66
N LEU A 79 18.55 -1.01 -16.94
CA LEU A 79 18.45 -1.52 -18.31
C LEU A 79 17.30 -0.84 -19.07
N ALA A 80 17.53 -0.52 -20.34
CA ALA A 80 16.50 0.04 -21.21
C ALA A 80 15.40 -0.96 -21.58
N THR A 81 15.73 -2.25 -21.60
CA THR A 81 14.80 -3.34 -21.95
C THR A 81 14.16 -3.90 -20.67
N ALA A 82 12.85 -4.00 -20.68
CA ALA A 82 12.10 -4.63 -19.58
C ALA A 82 12.47 -6.11 -19.43
N PRO A 83 12.37 -6.67 -18.20
CA PRO A 83 12.61 -8.08 -17.96
C PRO A 83 11.70 -8.96 -18.83
N ALA A 84 12.29 -9.95 -19.50
CA ALA A 84 11.53 -10.91 -20.30
C ALA A 84 10.73 -11.87 -19.40
N TYR A 85 9.62 -12.36 -19.92
CA TYR A 85 8.88 -13.48 -19.35
C TYR A 85 9.45 -14.80 -19.87
N ALA A 86 9.50 -15.83 -19.03
CA ALA A 86 9.88 -17.18 -19.48
C ALA A 86 8.85 -17.74 -20.48
N ASP A 87 7.57 -17.55 -20.17
CA ASP A 87 6.46 -17.79 -21.10
C ASP A 87 5.59 -16.52 -21.17
N PRO A 88 5.66 -15.74 -22.26
CA PRO A 88 4.86 -14.53 -22.42
C PRO A 88 3.33 -14.75 -22.41
N LEU A 89 2.88 -15.97 -22.68
CA LEU A 89 1.46 -16.31 -22.69
C LEU A 89 0.96 -16.71 -21.29
N ASN A 90 1.86 -17.16 -20.41
CA ASN A 90 1.54 -17.60 -19.06
C ASN A 90 2.56 -17.07 -18.04
N PRO A 91 2.72 -15.75 -17.91
CA PRO A 91 3.69 -15.18 -16.97
C PRO A 91 3.31 -15.52 -15.54
N THR A 92 4.31 -15.81 -14.73
CA THR A 92 4.12 -16.05 -13.29
C THR A 92 3.85 -14.75 -12.54
N ALA A 93 3.22 -14.84 -11.37
CA ALA A 93 2.99 -13.69 -10.49
C ALA A 93 4.30 -12.94 -10.13
N LEU A 94 5.40 -13.68 -9.94
CA LEU A 94 6.71 -13.08 -9.64
C LEU A 94 7.29 -12.31 -10.83
N GLU A 95 7.13 -12.80 -12.05
CA GLU A 95 7.55 -12.10 -13.27
C GLU A 95 6.71 -10.85 -13.53
N LEU A 96 5.39 -10.93 -13.29
CA LEU A 96 4.47 -9.80 -13.40
C LEU A 96 4.82 -8.72 -12.35
N ARG A 97 5.09 -9.11 -11.09
CA ARG A 97 5.56 -8.21 -10.04
C ARG A 97 6.86 -7.52 -10.45
N ARG A 98 7.83 -8.26 -10.97
CA ARG A 98 9.12 -7.72 -11.44
C ARG A 98 8.95 -6.68 -12.54
N ASN A 99 8.14 -6.99 -13.55
CA ASN A 99 7.83 -6.04 -14.63
C ASN A 99 7.04 -4.83 -14.11
N GLY A 100 6.10 -5.03 -13.19
CA GLY A 100 5.35 -3.96 -12.54
C GLY A 100 6.27 -3.01 -11.77
N ILE A 101 7.20 -3.52 -10.99
CA ILE A 101 8.19 -2.71 -10.25
C ILE A 101 9.14 -2.03 -11.23
N TYR A 102 9.70 -2.73 -12.22
CA TYR A 102 10.54 -2.15 -13.25
C TYR A 102 9.89 -0.92 -13.92
N ALA A 103 8.66 -1.09 -14.41
CA ALA A 103 7.94 -0.03 -15.10
C ALA A 103 7.63 1.17 -14.18
N ASN A 104 7.19 0.89 -12.95
CA ASN A 104 6.79 1.94 -12.00
C ASN A 104 7.98 2.69 -11.40
N TYR A 105 9.08 2.01 -11.11
CA TYR A 105 10.29 2.65 -10.63
C TYR A 105 10.82 3.65 -11.66
N ARG A 106 11.01 3.21 -12.90
CA ARG A 106 11.52 4.02 -14.02
C ARG A 106 10.58 5.13 -14.46
N ALA A 107 9.31 5.06 -14.09
CA ALA A 107 8.36 6.13 -14.38
C ALA A 107 8.55 7.37 -13.50
N LEU A 108 9.20 7.23 -12.34
CA LEU A 108 9.44 8.32 -11.39
C LEU A 108 10.93 8.60 -11.17
N VAL A 109 11.80 7.65 -11.47
CA VAL A 109 13.25 7.75 -11.28
C VAL A 109 13.94 7.65 -12.63
N ASP A 110 14.75 8.64 -12.97
CA ASP A 110 15.59 8.58 -14.18
C ASP A 110 16.75 7.59 -13.93
N PRO A 111 16.80 6.44 -14.62
CA PRO A 111 17.83 5.43 -14.40
C PRO A 111 19.11 5.68 -15.24
N THR A 112 19.29 6.87 -15.77
CA THR A 112 20.47 7.20 -16.57
C THR A 112 21.68 7.53 -15.68
N ILE A 113 22.83 6.95 -15.99
CA ILE A 113 24.09 7.21 -15.28
C ILE A 113 24.49 8.68 -15.39
N SER A 114 24.25 9.29 -16.55
CA SER A 114 24.52 10.72 -16.77
C SER A 114 23.69 11.65 -15.88
N GLY A 115 22.50 11.22 -15.46
CA GLY A 115 21.65 11.94 -14.51
C GLY A 115 22.05 11.75 -13.05
N GLY A 116 22.98 10.84 -12.75
CA GLY A 116 23.44 10.55 -11.39
C GLY A 116 22.89 9.24 -10.80
N TYR A 117 22.19 8.43 -11.59
CA TYR A 117 21.70 7.14 -11.12
C TYR A 117 22.87 6.22 -10.72
N GLY A 118 22.78 5.62 -9.54
CA GLY A 118 23.81 4.79 -8.95
C GLY A 118 24.94 5.55 -8.25
N SER A 119 24.94 6.89 -8.30
CA SER A 119 25.93 7.74 -7.62
C SER A 119 25.31 8.80 -6.72
N LEU A 120 24.25 9.50 -7.16
CA LEU A 120 23.53 10.51 -6.38
C LEU A 120 22.21 9.95 -5.83
N TYR A 121 21.59 9.04 -6.53
CA TYR A 121 20.33 8.36 -6.17
C TYR A 121 20.29 6.97 -6.81
N GLY A 122 19.32 6.16 -6.39
CA GLY A 122 19.17 4.78 -6.85
C GLY A 122 19.23 3.78 -5.71
N PRO A 123 18.89 2.50 -5.93
CA PRO A 123 18.78 1.51 -4.85
C PRO A 123 20.05 1.35 -4.00
N ASN A 124 21.21 1.50 -4.61
CA ASN A 124 22.54 1.37 -3.97
C ASN A 124 23.02 2.61 -3.21
N VAL A 125 22.27 3.70 -3.26
CA VAL A 125 22.60 4.94 -2.54
C VAL A 125 21.86 4.93 -1.20
N ASP A 126 22.60 5.07 -0.10
CA ASP A 126 22.03 5.02 1.26
C ASP A 126 21.31 6.34 1.66
N VAL A 127 20.78 6.38 2.87
CA VAL A 127 20.08 7.55 3.41
C VAL A 127 20.98 8.76 3.66
N ALA A 128 22.30 8.58 3.71
CA ALA A 128 23.28 9.66 3.83
C ALA A 128 23.75 10.17 2.46
N GLY A 129 23.24 9.59 1.36
CA GLY A 129 23.65 9.91 0.00
C GLY A 129 24.96 9.22 -0.41
N THR A 130 25.40 8.18 0.31
CA THR A 130 26.61 7.43 -0.01
C THR A 130 26.30 6.30 -0.97
N ALA A 131 26.93 6.31 -2.14
CA ALA A 131 26.81 5.24 -3.10
C ALA A 131 27.69 4.04 -2.74
N SER A 132 27.16 2.84 -2.91
CA SER A 132 27.90 1.58 -2.76
C SER A 132 27.97 0.82 -4.08
N SER A 133 28.79 -0.23 -4.13
CA SER A 133 28.83 -1.17 -5.27
C SER A 133 27.75 -2.25 -5.21
N SER A 134 26.89 -2.24 -4.19
CA SER A 134 25.80 -3.20 -4.04
C SER A 134 24.68 -3.00 -5.07
N GLU A 135 23.82 -3.99 -5.24
CA GLU A 135 22.62 -3.88 -6.07
C GLU A 135 21.46 -3.19 -5.34
N GLY A 136 21.59 -2.90 -4.04
CA GLY A 136 20.60 -2.20 -3.24
C GLY A 136 19.33 -3.01 -2.97
N LEU A 137 19.46 -4.34 -2.86
CA LEU A 137 18.34 -5.23 -2.57
C LEU A 137 17.86 -5.02 -1.13
N VAL A 138 16.56 -5.01 -0.93
CA VAL A 138 15.93 -4.86 0.38
C VAL A 138 15.15 -6.13 0.73
N PRO A 139 15.69 -7.01 1.59
CA PRO A 139 14.97 -8.20 2.03
C PRO A 139 13.84 -7.83 3.00
N GLY A 140 12.81 -8.69 3.05
CA GLY A 140 11.68 -8.48 3.97
C GLY A 140 10.46 -9.28 3.62
N ARG A 141 9.30 -8.82 4.10
CA ARG A 141 7.99 -9.43 3.86
C ARG A 141 7.06 -8.44 3.17
N GLU A 142 6.26 -8.96 2.25
CA GLU A 142 5.22 -8.19 1.57
C GLU A 142 3.86 -8.85 1.77
N TYR A 143 2.90 -8.07 2.23
CA TYR A 143 1.51 -8.46 2.45
C TYR A 143 0.66 -7.79 1.37
N VAL A 144 -0.13 -8.56 0.64
CA VAL A 144 -0.97 -8.03 -0.45
C VAL A 144 -2.44 -8.32 -0.17
N ALA A 145 -3.28 -7.33 -0.38
CA ALA A 145 -4.71 -7.40 -0.12
C ALA A 145 -5.52 -6.49 -1.04
N THR A 146 -6.83 -6.73 -1.06
CA THR A 146 -7.82 -5.82 -1.64
C THR A 146 -8.75 -5.29 -0.57
N LEU A 147 -9.19 -4.05 -0.75
CA LEU A 147 -10.33 -3.47 -0.06
C LEU A 147 -11.50 -3.34 -1.04
N ASP A 148 -12.69 -3.73 -0.62
CA ASP A 148 -13.92 -3.51 -1.38
C ASP A 148 -15.02 -2.92 -0.47
N ASP A 149 -15.93 -2.15 -1.04
CA ASP A 149 -17.07 -1.58 -0.32
C ASP A 149 -18.29 -2.52 -0.23
N GLY A 150 -18.12 -3.77 -0.66
CA GLY A 150 -19.18 -4.77 -0.77
C GLY A 150 -19.85 -4.80 -2.14
N SER A 151 -19.57 -3.84 -3.02
CA SER A 151 -20.14 -3.79 -4.37
C SER A 151 -19.48 -4.79 -5.33
N GLY A 152 -18.25 -5.21 -5.06
CA GLY A 152 -17.41 -5.98 -5.99
C GLY A 152 -16.80 -5.14 -7.11
N ASN A 153 -17.10 -3.85 -7.18
CA ASN A 153 -16.62 -2.93 -8.21
C ASN A 153 -15.45 -2.05 -7.76
N LYS A 154 -15.33 -1.77 -6.47
CA LYS A 154 -14.34 -0.83 -5.95
C LYS A 154 -12.91 -1.37 -6.09
N ARG A 155 -12.62 -2.50 -5.52
CA ARG A 155 -11.34 -3.23 -5.60
C ARG A 155 -10.10 -2.33 -5.52
N VAL A 156 -9.79 -1.84 -4.33
CA VAL A 156 -8.56 -1.10 -4.04
C VAL A 156 -7.46 -2.10 -3.69
N VAL A 157 -6.31 -2.02 -4.35
CA VAL A 157 -5.18 -2.92 -4.04
C VAL A 157 -4.21 -2.24 -3.11
N MET A 158 -3.74 -3.00 -2.12
CA MET A 158 -2.77 -2.57 -1.11
C MET A 158 -1.63 -3.57 -1.03
N ALA A 159 -0.40 -3.08 -0.87
CA ALA A 159 0.78 -3.89 -0.59
C ALA A 159 1.57 -3.26 0.55
N VAL A 160 1.78 -4.02 1.62
CA VAL A 160 2.57 -3.58 2.77
C VAL A 160 3.93 -4.25 2.72
N GLN A 161 4.97 -3.45 2.60
CA GLN A 161 6.36 -3.88 2.56
C GLN A 161 7.00 -3.62 3.92
N ILE A 162 7.47 -4.67 4.59
CA ILE A 162 8.14 -4.59 5.89
C ILE A 162 9.57 -5.11 5.70
N PRO A 163 10.61 -4.24 5.72
CA PRO A 163 11.98 -4.70 5.56
C PRO A 163 12.47 -5.48 6.78
N ASP A 164 13.46 -6.35 6.60
CA ASP A 164 14.08 -7.06 7.73
C ASP A 164 14.83 -6.10 8.66
N SER A 165 15.19 -4.91 8.16
CA SER A 165 15.78 -3.80 8.92
C SER A 165 14.75 -2.92 9.65
N PHE A 166 13.46 -3.30 9.69
CA PHE A 166 12.42 -2.51 10.36
C PHE A 166 12.79 -2.24 11.83
N ASN A 167 12.75 -0.96 12.22
CA ASN A 167 13.13 -0.55 13.56
C ASN A 167 11.95 -0.58 14.53
N THR A 168 11.83 -1.67 15.28
CA THR A 168 10.74 -1.84 16.26
C THR A 168 10.82 -0.89 17.46
N ALA A 169 12.01 -0.31 17.75
CA ALA A 169 12.20 0.64 18.84
C ALA A 169 11.79 2.07 18.47
N ALA A 170 11.79 2.40 17.18
CA ALA A 170 11.31 3.67 16.63
C ALA A 170 10.50 3.38 15.35
N PRO A 171 9.32 2.79 15.49
CA PRO A 171 8.55 2.31 14.36
C PRO A 171 8.08 3.46 13.47
N CYS A 172 8.22 3.29 12.17
CA CYS A 172 7.76 4.23 11.16
C CYS A 172 7.08 3.53 10.00
N LEU A 173 6.09 4.20 9.44
CA LEU A 173 5.27 3.76 8.30
C LEU A 173 5.22 4.88 7.25
N VAL A 174 5.51 4.55 6.00
CA VAL A 174 5.36 5.46 4.87
C VAL A 174 4.17 5.02 4.03
N LEU A 175 3.22 5.92 3.79
CA LEU A 175 2.08 5.67 2.92
C LEU A 175 2.41 6.17 1.51
N GLY A 176 2.34 5.28 0.52
CA GLY A 176 2.64 5.57 -0.88
C GLY A 176 1.47 5.27 -1.81
N PRO A 177 0.43 6.13 -1.91
CA PRO A 177 -0.58 5.96 -2.93
C PRO A 177 0.00 6.19 -4.32
N SER A 178 -0.49 5.42 -5.30
CA SER A 178 -0.01 5.44 -6.68
C SER A 178 -0.06 6.84 -7.29
N SER A 179 1.00 7.21 -7.99
CA SER A 179 1.12 8.50 -8.69
C SER A 179 0.22 8.63 -9.94
N GLY A 180 -0.66 7.70 -10.18
CA GLY A 180 -1.59 7.63 -11.32
C GLY A 180 -2.21 6.25 -11.42
N SER A 181 -2.77 5.89 -12.57
CA SER A 181 -3.40 4.57 -12.82
C SER A 181 -2.35 3.47 -13.08
N ARG A 182 -1.32 3.39 -12.24
CA ARG A 182 -0.15 2.50 -12.40
C ARG A 182 -0.21 1.23 -11.56
N GLY A 183 -1.28 1.04 -10.81
CA GLY A 183 -1.43 -0.06 -9.88
C GLY A 183 -0.68 0.16 -8.56
N VAL A 184 -0.62 -0.89 -7.74
CA VAL A 184 -0.16 -0.82 -6.35
C VAL A 184 1.29 -0.35 -6.20
N TYR A 185 2.17 -0.66 -7.16
CA TYR A 185 3.58 -0.26 -7.12
C TYR A 185 3.83 1.15 -7.69
N GLY A 186 2.79 1.95 -7.95
CA GLY A 186 2.91 3.25 -8.58
C GLY A 186 3.72 4.30 -7.81
N ALA A 187 4.02 4.06 -6.53
CA ALA A 187 4.89 4.90 -5.69
C ALA A 187 6.18 4.19 -5.24
N ILE A 188 6.57 3.09 -5.90
CA ILE A 188 7.75 2.30 -5.50
C ILE A 188 9.05 3.13 -5.54
N GLY A 189 9.25 3.96 -6.56
CA GLY A 189 10.45 4.79 -6.71
C GLY A 189 10.48 6.04 -5.84
N SER A 190 9.36 6.42 -5.21
CA SER A 190 9.28 7.55 -4.28
C SER A 190 9.14 7.07 -2.84
N ALA A 191 7.98 6.50 -2.48
CA ALA A 191 7.69 6.10 -1.10
C ALA A 191 8.52 4.92 -0.62
N SER A 192 8.62 3.82 -1.43
CA SER A 192 9.34 2.62 -0.99
C SER A 192 10.84 2.85 -0.95
N GLU A 193 11.43 3.48 -1.95
CA GLU A 193 12.86 3.74 -1.94
C GLU A 193 13.27 4.57 -0.71
N TRP A 194 12.50 5.61 -0.41
CA TRP A 194 12.76 6.46 0.75
C TRP A 194 12.51 5.73 2.07
N GLY A 195 11.36 5.07 2.21
CA GLY A 195 10.92 4.45 3.47
C GLY A 195 11.73 3.22 3.84
N LEU A 196 11.90 2.28 2.90
CA LEU A 196 12.59 1.02 3.16
C LEU A 196 14.05 1.23 3.56
N LYS A 197 14.75 2.18 2.93
CA LYS A 197 16.14 2.51 3.27
C LYS A 197 16.29 3.09 4.69
N ARG A 198 15.22 3.64 5.26
CA ARG A 198 15.18 4.15 6.64
C ARG A 198 14.71 3.12 7.66
N GLY A 199 14.46 1.89 7.23
CA GLY A 199 13.93 0.85 8.11
C GLY A 199 12.46 1.08 8.46
N CYS A 200 11.73 1.88 7.68
CA CYS A 200 10.28 2.02 7.82
C CYS A 200 9.55 0.89 7.07
N ALA A 201 8.37 0.51 7.54
CA ALA A 201 7.42 -0.18 6.71
C ALA A 201 6.83 0.78 5.65
N VAL A 202 6.38 0.25 4.52
CA VAL A 202 5.78 1.05 3.46
C VAL A 202 4.43 0.44 3.06
N ALA A 203 3.37 1.23 3.11
CA ALA A 203 2.05 0.86 2.63
C ALA A 203 1.80 1.49 1.27
N LEU A 204 1.92 0.70 0.22
CA LEU A 204 1.57 1.07 -1.13
C LEU A 204 0.08 0.81 -1.38
N THR A 205 -0.56 1.66 -2.18
CA THR A 205 -1.93 1.43 -2.63
C THR A 205 -2.18 2.04 -4.00
N ASP A 206 -3.04 1.39 -4.80
CA ASP A 206 -3.53 2.00 -6.04
C ASP A 206 -4.61 3.06 -5.79
N ALA A 207 -5.07 3.20 -4.55
CA ALA A 207 -6.14 4.12 -4.14
C ALA A 207 -7.35 4.07 -5.11
N GLY A 208 -7.72 2.86 -5.56
CA GLY A 208 -8.81 2.63 -6.50
C GLY A 208 -8.52 2.96 -7.97
N LYS A 209 -7.33 3.50 -8.29
CA LYS A 209 -6.94 3.92 -9.65
C LYS A 209 -6.38 2.80 -10.53
N GLY A 210 -6.09 1.63 -9.95
CA GLY A 210 -5.48 0.51 -10.68
C GLY A 210 -6.28 0.06 -11.90
N VAL A 211 -5.57 -0.40 -12.93
CA VAL A 211 -6.17 -0.89 -14.17
C VAL A 211 -6.65 -2.33 -13.97
N GLY A 212 -7.93 -2.58 -14.20
CA GLY A 212 -8.51 -3.91 -14.18
C GLY A 212 -9.20 -4.24 -15.50
N LEU A 213 -8.98 -5.44 -16.00
CA LEU A 213 -9.59 -5.96 -17.21
C LEU A 213 -10.50 -7.15 -16.87
N TYR A 214 -11.68 -7.18 -17.46
CA TYR A 214 -12.59 -8.30 -17.46
C TYR A 214 -12.90 -8.70 -18.90
N ASP A 215 -12.53 -9.91 -19.28
CA ASP A 215 -12.84 -10.46 -20.58
C ASP A 215 -14.23 -11.12 -20.54
N LEU A 216 -15.16 -10.52 -21.27
CA LEU A 216 -16.53 -10.99 -21.32
C LEU A 216 -16.67 -12.30 -22.12
N SER A 217 -15.72 -12.60 -23.02
CA SER A 217 -15.78 -13.76 -23.91
C SER A 217 -15.64 -15.07 -23.14
N ASP A 218 -14.69 -15.11 -22.21
CA ASP A 218 -14.32 -16.32 -21.46
C ASP A 218 -14.52 -16.21 -19.94
N ASP A 219 -15.13 -15.11 -19.47
CA ASP A 219 -15.36 -14.83 -18.04
C ASP A 219 -14.08 -14.76 -17.22
N THR A 220 -13.00 -14.24 -17.79
CA THR A 220 -11.70 -14.13 -17.08
C THR A 220 -11.36 -12.71 -16.69
N VAL A 221 -10.63 -12.58 -15.57
CA VAL A 221 -10.21 -11.33 -14.94
C VAL A 221 -8.73 -11.37 -14.63
N ASN A 222 -8.12 -10.20 -14.42
CA ASN A 222 -6.80 -10.13 -13.79
C ASN A 222 -6.98 -10.21 -12.27
N ARG A 223 -6.21 -11.08 -11.63
CA ARG A 223 -6.00 -11.10 -10.19
C ARG A 223 -5.04 -9.99 -9.78
N ILE A 224 -5.04 -9.63 -8.50
CA ILE A 224 -4.19 -8.55 -7.96
C ILE A 224 -2.68 -8.83 -8.05
N ASP A 225 -2.28 -10.09 -8.25
CA ASP A 225 -0.92 -10.49 -8.57
C ASP A 225 -0.61 -10.42 -10.09
N GLY A 226 -1.57 -9.95 -10.90
CA GLY A 226 -1.47 -9.81 -12.34
C GLY A 226 -1.84 -11.06 -13.14
N THR A 227 -1.92 -12.25 -12.51
CA THR A 227 -2.29 -13.49 -13.22
C THR A 227 -3.75 -13.47 -13.66
N ARG A 228 -4.11 -14.30 -14.63
CA ARG A 228 -5.49 -14.43 -15.10
C ARG A 228 -6.17 -15.65 -14.47
N ALA A 229 -7.44 -15.49 -14.16
CA ALA A 229 -8.30 -16.57 -13.69
C ALA A 229 -9.74 -16.30 -14.11
N THR A 230 -10.60 -17.31 -14.04
CA THR A 230 -12.04 -17.06 -14.16
C THR A 230 -12.52 -16.15 -13.02
N ARG A 231 -13.55 -15.34 -13.27
CA ARG A 231 -14.13 -14.45 -12.25
C ARG A 231 -14.46 -15.20 -10.94
N ALA A 232 -15.02 -16.39 -11.08
CA ALA A 232 -15.37 -17.23 -9.93
C ALA A 232 -14.12 -17.68 -9.13
N ALA A 233 -13.05 -18.11 -9.81
CA ALA A 233 -11.80 -18.54 -9.16
C ALA A 233 -11.00 -17.38 -8.56
N ALA A 234 -11.06 -16.20 -9.16
CA ALA A 234 -10.41 -15.01 -8.62
C ALA A 234 -11.11 -14.46 -7.37
N GLY A 235 -12.43 -14.60 -7.29
CA GLY A 235 -13.21 -14.16 -6.12
C GLY A 235 -12.94 -12.70 -5.75
N GLY A 236 -12.68 -12.44 -4.48
CA GLY A 236 -12.32 -11.11 -3.94
C GLY A 236 -10.95 -10.59 -4.36
N LEU A 237 -10.10 -11.41 -4.96
CA LEU A 237 -8.74 -11.07 -5.36
C LEU A 237 -8.62 -10.65 -6.84
N ASN A 238 -9.69 -10.24 -7.49
CA ASN A 238 -9.65 -9.66 -8.83
C ASN A 238 -9.48 -8.13 -8.75
N PHE A 239 -8.85 -7.54 -9.77
CA PHE A 239 -8.78 -6.09 -9.92
C PHE A 239 -10.13 -5.47 -10.27
N PHE A 240 -10.91 -6.18 -11.07
CA PHE A 240 -12.22 -5.73 -11.52
C PHE A 240 -12.99 -6.87 -12.21
N ALA A 241 -14.26 -6.95 -11.93
CA ALA A 241 -15.22 -7.72 -12.73
C ALA A 241 -16.49 -6.87 -12.88
N ALA A 242 -16.96 -6.68 -14.10
CA ALA A 242 -18.20 -5.96 -14.32
C ALA A 242 -19.36 -6.68 -13.62
N ASN A 243 -20.25 -5.91 -12.99
CA ASN A 243 -21.44 -6.45 -12.35
C ASN A 243 -22.50 -6.84 -13.41
N ILE A 244 -22.33 -8.02 -13.99
CA ILE A 244 -23.18 -8.56 -15.05
C ILE A 244 -23.51 -10.02 -14.73
N THR A 245 -24.76 -10.43 -14.96
CA THR A 245 -25.16 -11.84 -14.84
C THR A 245 -24.60 -12.66 -15.99
N ASP A 246 -24.42 -13.98 -15.81
CA ASP A 246 -23.92 -14.86 -16.88
C ASP A 246 -24.85 -14.88 -18.09
N ALA A 247 -26.16 -14.83 -17.87
CA ALA A 247 -27.13 -14.75 -18.95
C ALA A 247 -27.00 -13.46 -19.78
N ALA A 248 -26.87 -12.31 -19.11
CA ALA A 248 -26.66 -11.02 -19.77
C ALA A 248 -25.29 -10.96 -20.48
N ARG A 249 -24.21 -11.51 -19.88
CA ARG A 249 -22.90 -11.63 -20.50
C ARG A 249 -22.97 -12.46 -21.77
N THR A 250 -23.62 -13.63 -21.72
CA THR A 250 -23.79 -14.53 -22.86
C THR A 250 -24.56 -13.85 -23.99
N ALA A 251 -25.69 -13.19 -23.66
CA ALA A 251 -26.49 -12.46 -24.64
C ALA A 251 -25.69 -11.29 -25.28
N TYR A 252 -24.92 -10.57 -24.48
CA TYR A 252 -24.07 -9.49 -24.98
C TYR A 252 -22.96 -10.00 -25.91
N ASN A 253 -22.27 -11.10 -25.55
CA ASN A 253 -21.22 -11.70 -26.37
C ASN A 253 -21.72 -12.25 -27.71
N ALA A 254 -22.99 -12.71 -27.78
CA ALA A 254 -23.59 -13.15 -29.02
C ALA A 254 -23.73 -12.01 -30.04
N LEU A 255 -23.92 -10.77 -29.55
CA LEU A 255 -24.07 -9.57 -30.38
C LEU A 255 -22.71 -8.85 -30.59
N PHE A 256 -21.85 -8.86 -29.58
CA PHE A 256 -20.61 -8.11 -29.53
C PHE A 256 -19.46 -8.99 -29.01
N PRO A 257 -18.93 -9.90 -29.82
CA PRO A 257 -17.87 -10.82 -29.41
C PRO A 257 -16.54 -10.07 -29.13
N ASN A 258 -15.67 -10.69 -28.33
CA ASN A 258 -14.31 -10.23 -28.04
C ASN A 258 -14.26 -8.81 -27.41
N ARG A 259 -15.14 -8.55 -26.43
CA ARG A 259 -15.16 -7.28 -25.71
C ARG A 259 -14.56 -7.41 -24.32
N LEU A 260 -13.84 -6.36 -23.94
CA LEU A 260 -13.26 -6.20 -22.61
C LEU A 260 -14.01 -5.10 -21.86
N ALA A 261 -14.31 -5.34 -20.60
CA ALA A 261 -14.71 -4.29 -19.69
C ALA A 261 -13.49 -3.80 -18.91
N LEU A 262 -13.37 -2.48 -18.77
CA LEU A 262 -12.27 -1.78 -18.08
C LEU A 262 -12.80 -1.18 -16.79
N LYS A 263 -12.04 -1.30 -15.69
CA LYS A 263 -12.42 -0.77 -14.37
C LYS A 263 -12.79 0.71 -14.43
N GLN A 264 -11.95 1.56 -15.02
CA GLN A 264 -12.15 3.00 -15.05
C GLN A 264 -13.40 3.43 -15.82
N VAL A 265 -13.85 2.62 -16.78
CA VAL A 265 -15.00 2.94 -17.65
C VAL A 265 -16.28 2.27 -17.15
N HIS A 266 -16.20 1.01 -16.71
CA HIS A 266 -17.36 0.16 -16.51
C HIS A 266 -17.68 -0.09 -15.03
N SER A 267 -16.83 0.29 -14.07
CA SER A 267 -17.14 0.24 -12.65
C SER A 267 -18.24 1.22 -12.23
N GLN A 268 -18.43 2.30 -13.00
CA GLN A 268 -19.31 3.43 -12.66
C GLN A 268 -18.92 4.15 -11.36
N LEU A 269 -17.65 3.98 -10.94
CA LEU A 269 -17.11 4.61 -9.73
C LEU A 269 -16.10 5.69 -10.12
N ASN A 270 -16.15 6.82 -9.40
CA ASN A 270 -15.07 7.80 -9.41
C ASN A 270 -14.13 7.51 -8.24
N PRO A 271 -12.90 7.02 -8.48
CA PRO A 271 -11.97 6.71 -7.39
C PRO A 271 -11.45 7.96 -6.69
N GLU A 272 -11.48 9.13 -7.33
CA GLU A 272 -10.91 10.37 -6.79
C GLU A 272 -11.56 10.79 -5.48
N LYS A 273 -12.86 10.63 -5.35
CA LYS A 273 -13.59 10.96 -4.11
C LYS A 273 -13.13 10.17 -2.89
N ASP A 274 -12.57 8.98 -3.11
CA ASP A 274 -12.19 8.03 -2.05
C ASP A 274 -10.66 7.92 -1.87
N TRP A 275 -9.84 8.62 -2.65
CA TRP A 275 -8.36 8.51 -2.60
C TRP A 275 -7.79 8.64 -1.20
N GLY A 276 -8.29 9.58 -0.41
CA GLY A 276 -7.85 9.78 0.96
C GLY A 276 -8.22 8.59 1.85
N ASN A 277 -9.48 8.19 1.86
CA ASN A 277 -9.96 7.06 2.66
C ASN A 277 -9.29 5.74 2.27
N ASP A 278 -9.03 5.52 0.99
CA ASP A 278 -8.32 4.33 0.50
C ASP A 278 -6.84 4.33 0.94
N THR A 279 -6.21 5.51 1.03
CA THR A 279 -4.86 5.67 1.59
C THR A 279 -4.85 5.41 3.10
N LEU A 280 -5.84 5.90 3.85
CA LEU A 280 -6.00 5.62 5.28
C LEU A 280 -6.29 4.12 5.53
N ALA A 281 -7.04 3.46 4.66
CA ALA A 281 -7.27 2.02 4.76
C ALA A 281 -5.97 1.22 4.59
N ALA A 282 -5.09 1.64 3.66
CA ALA A 282 -3.77 1.04 3.52
C ALA A 282 -2.89 1.23 4.77
N ALA A 283 -3.00 2.37 5.45
CA ALA A 283 -2.32 2.60 6.73
C ALA A 283 -2.80 1.64 7.83
N ARG A 284 -4.12 1.46 7.96
CA ARG A 284 -4.69 0.51 8.93
C ARG A 284 -4.30 -0.93 8.62
N TYR A 285 -4.28 -1.29 7.35
CA TYR A 285 -3.79 -2.61 6.94
C TYR A 285 -2.30 -2.80 7.22
N ALA A 286 -1.49 -1.74 7.10
CA ALA A 286 -0.07 -1.80 7.45
C ALA A 286 0.17 -2.00 8.95
N LEU A 287 -0.61 -1.36 9.81
CA LEU A 287 -0.55 -1.61 11.25
C LEU A 287 -0.93 -3.07 11.58
N PHE A 288 -1.97 -3.60 10.93
CA PHE A 288 -2.31 -5.01 11.04
C PHE A 288 -1.14 -5.91 10.63
N ALA A 289 -0.50 -5.66 9.47
CA ALA A 289 0.63 -6.46 8.97
C ALA A 289 1.87 -6.37 9.86
N LEU A 290 2.14 -5.21 10.46
CA LEU A 290 3.20 -5.03 11.46
C LEU A 290 2.92 -5.86 12.71
N ASN A 291 1.69 -5.83 13.19
CA ASN A 291 1.25 -6.59 14.35
C ASN A 291 1.23 -8.10 14.07
N ASP A 292 0.87 -8.53 12.87
CA ASP A 292 0.97 -9.93 12.44
C ASP A 292 2.43 -10.42 12.45
N ARG A 293 3.38 -9.56 12.05
CA ARG A 293 4.80 -9.92 12.01
C ARG A 293 5.47 -9.93 13.39
N TYR A 294 5.15 -9.00 14.26
CA TYR A 294 5.89 -8.71 15.49
C TYR A 294 5.07 -8.87 16.77
N GLY A 295 3.78 -9.10 16.66
CA GLY A 295 2.91 -9.40 17.81
C GLY A 295 3.26 -10.72 18.48
N SER A 296 2.94 -10.82 19.75
CA SER A 296 3.07 -12.04 20.56
C SER A 296 1.73 -12.37 21.22
N VAL A 297 1.66 -13.50 21.89
CA VAL A 297 0.47 -13.90 22.65
C VAL A 297 0.15 -12.88 23.73
N ASP A 298 1.17 -12.32 24.39
CA ASP A 298 1.00 -11.36 25.48
C ASP A 298 0.73 -9.92 24.97
N VAL A 299 1.23 -9.57 23.76
CA VAL A 299 1.05 -8.28 23.13
C VAL A 299 0.74 -8.49 21.63
N PRO A 300 -0.50 -8.83 21.29
CA PRO A 300 -0.86 -9.15 19.90
C PRO A 300 -0.76 -7.97 18.94
N ALA A 301 -0.98 -6.74 19.42
CA ALA A 301 -0.99 -5.51 18.63
C ALA A 301 -0.04 -4.45 19.18
N PRO A 302 1.32 -4.68 19.09
CA PRO A 302 2.30 -3.75 19.65
C PRO A 302 2.36 -2.40 18.93
N PHE A 303 1.90 -2.31 17.67
CA PHE A 303 1.97 -1.10 16.85
C PHE A 303 0.59 -0.49 16.63
N ASN A 304 0.48 0.81 16.85
CA ASN A 304 -0.74 1.60 16.66
C ASN A 304 -0.40 3.04 16.28
N ALA A 305 -1.40 3.85 15.97
CA ALA A 305 -1.23 5.26 15.61
C ALA A 305 -0.54 6.11 16.69
N GLY A 306 -0.60 5.70 17.96
CA GLY A 306 -0.01 6.45 19.07
C GLY A 306 1.49 6.26 19.24
N ASN A 307 2.05 5.18 18.70
CA ASN A 307 3.47 4.82 18.85
C ASN A 307 4.22 4.60 17.55
N THR A 308 3.57 4.72 16.40
CA THR A 308 4.18 4.57 15.06
C THR A 308 4.15 5.90 14.34
N LEU A 309 5.29 6.38 13.87
CA LEU A 309 5.37 7.59 13.04
C LEU A 309 4.85 7.28 11.64
N VAL A 310 3.80 7.96 11.20
CA VAL A 310 3.17 7.75 9.89
C VAL A 310 3.36 8.97 8.99
N ILE A 311 4.09 8.78 7.89
CA ILE A 311 4.33 9.81 6.89
C ILE A 311 3.63 9.42 5.59
N ALA A 312 2.70 10.24 5.11
CA ALA A 312 2.06 10.04 3.82
C ALA A 312 2.84 10.79 2.73
N GLY A 313 3.42 10.07 1.75
CA GLY A 313 4.27 10.68 0.73
C GLY A 313 4.06 10.12 -0.66
N SER A 314 3.76 10.98 -1.65
CA SER A 314 3.66 10.58 -3.05
C SER A 314 3.72 11.78 -4.01
N VAL A 315 3.58 11.48 -5.32
CA VAL A 315 3.74 12.40 -6.44
C VAL A 315 2.45 12.43 -7.28
N SER A 316 2.14 13.55 -7.94
CA SER A 316 1.06 13.70 -8.93
C SER A 316 -0.32 13.34 -8.32
N ASN A 317 -1.11 12.44 -8.92
CA ASN A 317 -2.36 11.96 -8.31
C ASN A 317 -2.14 11.35 -6.91
N GLY A 318 -0.99 10.73 -6.67
CA GLY A 318 -0.61 10.25 -5.35
C GLY A 318 -0.37 11.39 -4.36
N GLY A 319 0.22 12.50 -4.83
CA GLY A 319 0.35 13.74 -4.05
C GLY A 319 -1.00 14.30 -3.63
N ALA A 320 -1.98 14.32 -4.55
CA ALA A 320 -3.36 14.70 -4.21
C ALA A 320 -3.99 13.71 -3.20
N ALA A 321 -3.76 12.41 -3.38
CA ALA A 321 -4.31 11.39 -2.48
C ALA A 321 -3.78 11.51 -1.04
N VAL A 322 -2.49 11.85 -0.84
CA VAL A 322 -1.95 12.06 0.52
C VAL A 322 -2.51 13.33 1.17
N LEU A 323 -2.75 14.39 0.40
CA LEU A 323 -3.42 15.59 0.91
C LEU A 323 -4.85 15.27 1.35
N ARG A 324 -5.61 14.54 0.51
CA ARG A 324 -6.97 14.11 0.85
C ARG A 324 -6.98 13.15 2.05
N ALA A 325 -5.98 12.27 2.18
CA ALA A 325 -5.85 11.42 3.35
C ALA A 325 -5.69 12.22 4.64
N ALA A 326 -4.84 13.25 4.63
CA ALA A 326 -4.65 14.12 5.79
C ALA A 326 -5.93 14.92 6.14
N GLU A 327 -6.67 15.40 5.12
CA GLU A 327 -7.95 16.09 5.33
C GLU A 327 -9.04 15.17 5.91
N GLN A 328 -9.06 13.90 5.52
CA GLN A 328 -10.05 12.90 5.91
C GLN A 328 -9.65 12.12 7.17
N ASP A 329 -8.43 12.32 7.69
CA ASP A 329 -7.93 11.63 8.87
C ASP A 329 -8.51 12.19 10.18
N SER A 330 -9.71 11.75 10.52
CA SER A 330 -10.35 12.09 11.77
C SER A 330 -9.75 11.38 12.99
N SER A 331 -8.92 10.35 12.78
CA SER A 331 -8.32 9.53 13.84
C SER A 331 -6.90 9.96 14.23
N GLY A 332 -6.29 10.89 13.51
CA GLY A 332 -4.93 11.34 13.77
C GLY A 332 -3.90 10.24 13.49
N LEU A 333 -4.12 9.49 12.43
CA LEU A 333 -3.25 8.39 11.99
C LEU A 333 -1.99 8.92 11.30
N ILE A 334 -2.09 10.04 10.55
CA ILE A 334 -1.01 10.64 9.79
C ILE A 334 -0.33 11.74 10.61
N ASP A 335 0.99 11.61 10.81
CA ASP A 335 1.81 12.61 11.51
C ASP A 335 2.40 13.65 10.56
N GLY A 336 2.63 13.32 9.29
CA GLY A 336 3.20 14.24 8.30
C GLY A 336 2.85 13.89 6.87
N VAL A 337 2.90 14.91 6.00
CA VAL A 337 2.60 14.77 4.57
C VAL A 337 3.74 15.33 3.72
N VAL A 338 4.13 14.60 2.68
CA VAL A 338 5.04 15.03 1.62
C VAL A 338 4.33 14.85 0.28
N ALA A 339 3.72 15.92 -0.21
CA ALA A 339 3.05 15.93 -1.52
C ALA A 339 3.93 16.62 -2.55
N SER A 340 4.40 15.85 -3.55
CA SER A 340 5.20 16.39 -4.65
C SER A 340 4.33 16.54 -5.90
N GLU A 341 4.35 17.71 -6.53
CA GLU A 341 3.59 18.00 -7.74
C GLU A 341 2.13 17.47 -7.68
N PRO A 342 1.37 17.78 -6.61
CA PRO A 342 0.04 17.22 -6.43
C PRO A 342 -0.92 17.70 -7.52
N VAL A 343 -1.73 16.78 -8.06
CA VAL A 343 -2.88 17.15 -8.88
C VAL A 343 -3.96 17.66 -7.93
N ALA A 344 -3.90 18.94 -7.61
CA ALA A 344 -4.84 19.61 -6.72
C ALA A 344 -5.25 20.94 -7.36
N GLU A 345 -6.54 21.15 -7.47
CA GLU A 345 -7.10 22.45 -7.84
C GLU A 345 -7.49 23.20 -6.57
N MET A 346 -7.04 24.44 -6.46
CA MET A 346 -7.51 25.30 -5.38
C MET A 346 -8.99 25.62 -5.61
N PRO A 347 -9.88 25.34 -4.63
CA PRO A 347 -11.28 25.65 -4.82
C PRO A 347 -11.46 27.16 -5.00
N THR A 348 -12.09 27.55 -6.10
CA THR A 348 -12.67 28.89 -6.21
C THR A 348 -13.90 28.99 -5.33
N ALA A 349 -14.35 30.21 -4.98
CA ALA A 349 -15.54 30.39 -4.16
C ALA A 349 -16.79 29.65 -4.69
N ALA A 350 -16.86 29.44 -6.02
CA ALA A 350 -17.94 28.68 -6.66
C ALA A 350 -17.72 27.17 -6.59
N SER A 351 -16.47 26.69 -6.64
CA SER A 351 -16.14 25.24 -6.55
C SER A 351 -16.10 24.74 -5.11
N ALA A 352 -15.88 25.61 -4.12
CA ALA A 352 -15.97 25.25 -2.71
C ALA A 352 -17.36 24.72 -2.32
N ALA A 353 -18.42 25.12 -3.05
CA ALA A 353 -19.77 24.63 -2.85
C ALA A 353 -20.01 23.22 -3.46
N GLN A 354 -19.13 22.75 -4.34
CA GLN A 354 -19.29 21.47 -5.04
C GLN A 354 -18.57 20.31 -4.36
N GLY A 355 -17.89 20.54 -3.26
CA GLY A 355 -17.22 19.53 -2.43
C GLY A 355 -16.34 18.58 -3.27
N TRP A 356 -15.08 18.72 -3.16
CA TRP A 356 -14.15 17.70 -3.67
C TRP A 356 -14.45 16.32 -3.06
#